data_3aead0b832e45b5d4fbcf727cb3b8e7a
#
_entry.id   3aead0b832e45b5d4fbcf727cb3b8e7a
#
_cell.length_a   1.000
_cell.length_b   1.000
_cell.length_c   1.000
_cell.angle_alpha   90.00
_cell.angle_beta   90.00
_cell.angle_gamma   90.00
#
_symmetry.space_group_name_H-M   'P 1'
#
loop_
_entity.id
_entity.type
_entity.pdbx_description
1 polymer ?
#
loop_
_entity_poly.entity_id
_entity_poly.type
_entity_poly.pdbx_seq_one_letter_code
_entity_poly.pdbx_strand_id
1 'polypeptide(L)'
;SLIWSDAHGPYTNLRTQFRLGPLQYHYWIGIHQDLHSPKISLLGQASNFFPRYRQKYSAAGYLDWKINKRLQIGFFNAIISPAEDSSGARVIDLNYLNPIAFLRPIESILGMQGNSFMAMNIGFRPATKTLVYGQIIMDEFHYRKALISRNGEWENKFGAQLGVKHFERLGKMHSMFQLEGNVVRPFVYSHWSTSSNYGHMGQSFAHPMGANFYEILGLTDWGIGRWNFQAKSIYALIGKDSSKN
;
A
#
# COMPACT_ATOMS: atom_id res chain seq x y z
N SER A 1 -3.10 1.46 -7.21
CA SER A 1 -2.23 0.44 -6.59
C SER A 1 -2.81 -0.01 -5.27
N LEU A 2 -2.69 -1.31 -4.97
CA LEU A 2 -3.08 -1.88 -3.68
C LEU A 2 -1.92 -1.88 -2.66
N ILE A 3 -0.71 -1.50 -3.06
CA ILE A 3 0.49 -1.57 -2.22
C ILE A 3 0.82 -0.21 -1.62
N TRP A 4 1.25 0.71 -2.45
CA TRP A 4 1.56 2.08 -2.10
C TRP A 4 1.20 2.98 -3.28
N SER A 5 0.40 3.99 -3.06
CA SER A 5 -0.06 4.91 -4.11
C SER A 5 0.37 6.34 -3.78
N ASP A 6 0.13 7.23 -4.70
CA ASP A 6 0.28 8.67 -4.57
C ASP A 6 -1.04 9.38 -4.24
N ALA A 7 -2.06 8.61 -3.85
CA ALA A 7 -3.38 9.15 -3.53
C ALA A 7 -3.45 9.89 -2.18
N HIS A 8 -2.47 9.68 -1.31
CA HIS A 8 -2.36 10.37 -0.03
C HIS A 8 -1.61 11.70 -0.14
N GLY A 9 -1.83 12.58 0.83
CA GLY A 9 -1.13 13.87 0.92
C GLY A 9 0.40 13.75 1.06
N PRO A 10 1.14 14.85 0.86
CA PRO A 10 2.59 14.87 0.97
C PRO A 10 3.03 14.61 2.42
N TYR A 11 4.15 13.92 2.59
CA TYR A 11 4.75 13.60 3.88
C TYR A 11 6.27 13.68 3.84
N THR A 12 6.90 13.91 5.00
CA THR A 12 8.36 13.91 5.11
C THR A 12 8.89 12.49 4.97
N ASN A 13 9.82 12.28 4.05
CA ASN A 13 10.43 10.98 3.85
C ASN A 13 11.91 11.07 3.46
N LEU A 14 12.64 10.01 3.78
CA LEU A 14 13.97 9.73 3.27
C LEU A 14 13.89 8.45 2.43
N ARG A 15 14.33 8.54 1.18
CA ARG A 15 14.31 7.41 0.24
C ARG A 15 15.72 7.10 -0.24
N THR A 16 16.04 5.80 -0.26
CA THR A 16 17.26 5.26 -0.86
C THR A 16 16.91 4.26 -1.95
N GLN A 17 17.77 4.15 -2.94
CA GLN A 17 17.61 3.23 -4.05
C GLN A 17 18.94 2.60 -4.41
N PHE A 18 18.95 1.29 -4.57
CA PHE A 18 20.10 0.50 -4.99
C PHE A 18 19.74 -0.30 -6.23
N ARG A 19 20.68 -0.44 -7.15
CA ARG A 19 20.53 -1.28 -8.33
C ARG A 19 21.74 -2.18 -8.49
N LEU A 20 21.46 -3.49 -8.60
CA LEU A 20 22.47 -4.52 -8.83
C LEU A 20 21.98 -5.45 -9.96
N GLY A 21 22.48 -5.20 -11.16
CA GLY A 21 22.06 -5.96 -12.34
C GLY A 21 20.54 -5.95 -12.56
N PRO A 22 19.87 -7.12 -12.53
CA PRO A 22 18.42 -7.23 -12.71
C PRO A 22 17.60 -6.87 -11.46
N LEU A 23 18.27 -6.68 -10.33
CA LEU A 23 17.63 -6.34 -9.06
C LEU A 23 17.68 -4.84 -8.84
N GLN A 24 16.56 -4.28 -8.39
CA GLN A 24 16.43 -2.91 -7.95
C GLN A 24 15.74 -2.91 -6.59
N TYR A 25 16.32 -2.24 -5.61
CA TYR A 25 15.77 -2.15 -4.28
C TYR A 25 15.53 -0.70 -3.92
N HIS A 26 14.34 -0.41 -3.46
CA HIS A 26 13.92 0.87 -2.92
C HIS A 26 13.63 0.70 -1.44
N TYR A 27 14.13 1.62 -0.65
CA TYR A 27 13.82 1.68 0.76
C TYR A 27 13.47 3.11 1.13
N TRP A 28 12.44 3.30 1.95
CA TRP A 28 12.09 4.62 2.44
C TRP A 28 11.54 4.55 3.86
N ILE A 29 11.80 5.63 4.58
CA ILE A 29 11.28 5.91 5.90
C ILE A 29 10.44 7.16 5.80
N GLY A 30 9.27 7.19 6.45
CA GLY A 30 8.35 8.31 6.41
C GLY A 30 7.83 8.71 7.78
N ILE A 31 7.52 10.00 7.91
CA ILE A 31 6.84 10.57 9.07
C ILE A 31 5.43 10.95 8.62
N HIS A 32 4.43 10.40 9.29
CA HIS A 32 3.03 10.56 8.94
C HIS A 32 2.24 11.13 10.11
N GLN A 33 1.00 11.54 9.82
CA GLN A 33 0.08 12.09 10.80
C GLN A 33 -1.21 11.26 10.86
N ASP A 34 -1.70 11.03 12.05
CA ASP A 34 -2.99 10.42 12.31
C ASP A 34 -3.97 11.47 12.82
N LEU A 35 -5.06 11.67 12.09
CA LEU A 35 -6.11 12.62 12.44
C LEU A 35 -7.13 12.05 13.44
N HIS A 36 -7.18 10.73 13.58
CA HIS A 36 -8.23 10.03 14.34
C HIS A 36 -7.79 9.64 15.75
N SER A 37 -6.50 9.60 16.02
CA SER A 37 -6.02 9.31 17.38
C SER A 37 -6.18 10.52 18.29
N PRO A 38 -6.66 10.31 19.53
CA PRO A 38 -6.68 11.36 20.53
C PRO A 38 -5.26 11.87 20.79
N LYS A 39 -5.13 13.17 21.00
CA LYS A 39 -3.86 13.78 21.35
C LYS A 39 -3.42 13.32 22.71
N ILE A 40 -2.19 12.85 22.83
CA ILE A 40 -1.57 12.64 24.13
C ILE A 40 -0.96 13.96 24.54
N SER A 41 -1.46 14.56 25.61
CA SER A 41 -0.80 15.68 26.27
C SER A 41 0.36 15.13 27.10
N LEU A 42 1.58 15.19 26.56
CA LEU A 42 2.79 14.68 27.20
C LEU A 42 3.21 15.46 28.46
N LEU A 43 2.56 16.58 28.78
CA LEU A 43 3.00 17.47 29.87
C LEU A 43 1.86 17.96 30.76
N GLY A 44 0.68 17.35 30.76
CA GLY A 44 -0.45 17.80 31.59
C GLY A 44 -0.94 19.23 31.27
N GLN A 45 -0.33 19.91 30.31
CA GLN A 45 -0.76 21.21 29.83
C GLN A 45 -1.56 21.03 28.54
N ALA A 46 -2.83 21.30 28.62
CA ALA A 46 -3.67 21.54 27.46
C ALA A 46 -3.13 22.79 26.73
N SER A 47 -2.14 22.63 25.90
CA SER A 47 -1.74 23.66 24.95
C SER A 47 -2.83 23.76 23.89
N ASN A 48 -3.84 24.59 24.15
CA ASN A 48 -4.96 24.86 23.25
C ASN A 48 -4.56 25.59 21.98
N PHE A 49 -3.29 25.96 21.82
CA PHE A 49 -2.85 26.85 20.74
C PHE A 49 -2.46 26.15 19.44
N PHE A 50 -1.96 24.92 19.48
CA PHE A 50 -1.64 24.16 18.27
C PHE A 50 -2.00 22.68 18.47
N PRO A 51 -3.12 22.23 17.92
CA PRO A 51 -3.46 20.82 17.95
C PRO A 51 -2.42 20.01 17.15
N ARG A 52 -1.50 19.35 17.84
CA ARG A 52 -0.62 18.39 17.21
C ARG A 52 -1.41 17.11 16.93
N TYR A 53 -1.48 16.72 15.67
CA TYR A 53 -1.92 15.40 15.30
C TYR A 53 -0.89 14.36 15.77
N ARG A 54 -1.36 13.19 16.13
CA ARG A 54 -0.46 12.10 16.48
C ARG A 54 0.42 11.75 15.30
N GLN A 55 1.71 11.59 15.56
CA GLN A 55 2.66 11.15 14.56
C GLN A 55 2.74 9.63 14.52
N LYS A 56 3.11 9.09 13.37
CA LYS A 56 3.47 7.72 13.15
C LYS A 56 4.60 7.63 12.15
N TYR A 57 5.36 6.57 12.24
CA TYR A 57 6.50 6.30 11.37
C TYR A 57 6.15 5.16 10.42
N SER A 58 6.70 5.22 9.21
CA SER A 58 6.74 4.10 8.29
C SER A 58 8.16 3.76 7.92
N ALA A 59 8.41 2.47 7.74
CA ALA A 59 9.58 1.99 7.05
C ALA A 59 9.11 0.98 6.00
N ALA A 60 9.55 1.14 4.75
CA ALA A 60 9.10 0.29 3.66
C ALA A 60 10.24 -0.06 2.72
N GLY A 61 10.24 -1.30 2.26
CA GLY A 61 11.17 -1.85 1.29
C GLY A 61 10.44 -2.43 0.09
N TYR A 62 10.99 -2.21 -1.09
CA TYR A 62 10.49 -2.78 -2.33
C TYR A 62 11.65 -3.34 -3.15
N LEU A 63 11.66 -4.66 -3.33
CA LEU A 63 12.60 -5.36 -4.18
C LEU A 63 11.94 -5.65 -5.52
N ASP A 64 12.48 -5.08 -6.56
CA ASP A 64 12.07 -5.31 -7.94
C ASP A 64 13.09 -6.21 -8.65
N TRP A 65 12.62 -7.34 -9.18
CA TRP A 65 13.44 -8.30 -9.88
C TRP A 65 12.98 -8.51 -11.31
N LYS A 66 13.79 -8.04 -12.25
CA LYS A 66 13.61 -8.30 -13.69
C LYS A 66 14.19 -9.67 -14.04
N ILE A 67 13.38 -10.72 -13.95
CA ILE A 67 13.80 -12.10 -14.24
C ILE A 67 14.26 -12.21 -15.71
N ASN A 68 13.51 -11.59 -16.62
CA ASN A 68 13.85 -11.50 -18.04
C ASN A 68 13.12 -10.30 -18.70
N LYS A 69 13.21 -10.18 -20.03
CA LYS A 69 12.58 -9.08 -20.78
C LYS A 69 11.05 -9.08 -20.69
N ARG A 70 10.43 -10.21 -20.32
CA ARG A 70 8.98 -10.37 -20.29
C ARG A 70 8.41 -10.45 -18.87
N LEU A 71 9.19 -10.91 -17.88
CA LEU A 71 8.73 -11.19 -16.53
C LEU A 71 9.49 -10.35 -15.50
N GLN A 72 8.73 -9.65 -14.68
CA GLN A 72 9.19 -8.85 -13.55
C GLN A 72 8.36 -9.21 -12.32
N ILE A 73 9.00 -9.40 -11.19
CA ILE A 73 8.36 -9.68 -9.90
C ILE A 73 8.85 -8.68 -8.88
N GLY A 74 7.95 -8.14 -8.09
CA GLY A 74 8.28 -7.22 -7.01
C GLY A 74 7.81 -7.78 -5.67
N PHE A 75 8.62 -7.58 -4.64
CA PHE A 75 8.29 -7.90 -3.26
C PHE A 75 8.29 -6.64 -2.43
N PHE A 76 7.22 -6.42 -1.73
CA PHE A 76 7.02 -5.26 -0.88
C PHE A 76 6.84 -5.67 0.57
N ASN A 77 7.43 -4.91 1.45
CA ASN A 77 7.23 -5.02 2.89
C ASN A 77 7.19 -3.62 3.48
N ALA A 78 6.27 -3.38 4.40
CA ALA A 78 6.19 -2.13 5.14
C ALA A 78 5.78 -2.39 6.58
N ILE A 79 6.20 -1.50 7.48
CA ILE A 79 5.74 -1.43 8.85
C ILE A 79 5.30 -0.01 9.15
N ILE A 80 4.19 0.12 9.88
CA ILE A 80 3.68 1.37 10.42
C ILE A 80 3.70 1.27 11.93
N SER A 81 4.41 2.17 12.59
CA SER A 81 4.49 2.22 14.05
C SER A 81 4.06 3.58 14.58
N PRO A 82 3.38 3.61 15.75
CA PRO A 82 3.06 4.87 16.41
C PRO A 82 4.33 5.56 16.90
N ALA A 83 4.37 6.89 16.82
CA ALA A 83 5.46 7.69 17.38
C ALA A 83 5.33 7.88 18.91
N GLU A 84 4.22 7.44 19.50
CA GLU A 84 3.92 7.59 20.91
C GLU A 84 3.17 6.34 21.42
N ASP A 85 3.48 5.91 22.62
CA ASP A 85 2.75 4.87 23.34
C ASP A 85 2.43 5.31 24.78
N SER A 86 1.97 4.37 25.61
CA SER A 86 1.66 4.62 27.03
C SER A 86 2.88 5.05 27.85
N SER A 87 4.09 4.79 27.39
CA SER A 87 5.35 5.16 28.05
C SER A 87 5.86 6.54 27.60
N GLY A 88 5.26 7.15 26.58
CA GLY A 88 5.62 8.46 26.06
C GLY A 88 6.01 8.47 24.59
N ALA A 89 6.77 9.49 24.18
CA ALA A 89 7.24 9.63 22.81
C ALA A 89 8.28 8.55 22.48
N ARG A 90 8.11 7.92 21.31
CA ARG A 90 9.08 6.99 20.73
C ARG A 90 9.90 7.67 19.66
N VAL A 91 11.20 7.47 19.73
CA VAL A 91 12.06 7.77 18.58
C VAL A 91 11.88 6.63 17.57
N ILE A 92 12.01 6.94 16.27
CA ILE A 92 12.04 5.90 15.24
C ILE A 92 13.09 4.85 15.61
N ASP A 93 12.68 3.59 15.64
CA ASP A 93 13.60 2.51 16.01
C ASP A 93 14.73 2.42 14.97
N LEU A 94 15.99 2.38 15.46
CA LEU A 94 17.16 2.31 14.60
C LEU A 94 17.19 1.05 13.73
N ASN A 95 16.49 -0.01 14.13
CA ASN A 95 16.32 -1.19 13.30
C ASN A 95 15.60 -0.91 11.99
N TYR A 96 14.72 0.12 11.95
CA TYR A 96 14.09 0.58 10.70
C TYR A 96 15.05 1.34 9.79
N LEU A 97 16.23 1.70 10.26
CA LEU A 97 17.25 2.31 9.41
C LEU A 97 18.02 1.27 8.57
N ASN A 98 17.90 -0.02 8.91
CA ASN A 98 18.54 -1.08 8.14
C ASN A 98 17.75 -1.38 6.85
N PRO A 99 18.23 -0.97 5.67
CA PRO A 99 17.50 -1.13 4.43
C PRO A 99 17.45 -2.59 3.92
N ILE A 100 18.25 -3.50 4.50
CA ILE A 100 18.36 -4.90 4.04
C ILE A 100 17.42 -5.81 4.83
N ALA A 101 16.96 -5.39 5.99
CA ALA A 101 16.13 -6.20 6.85
C ALA A 101 14.70 -6.35 6.27
N PHE A 102 14.24 -7.60 6.19
CA PHE A 102 12.81 -7.88 6.07
C PHE A 102 12.17 -7.55 7.42
N LEU A 103 11.38 -6.50 7.49
CA LEU A 103 10.95 -5.86 8.74
C LEU A 103 10.10 -6.77 9.64
N ARG A 104 9.32 -7.69 9.08
CA ARG A 104 8.44 -8.57 9.86
C ARG A 104 9.17 -9.53 10.83
N PRO A 105 10.27 -10.21 10.47
CA PRO A 105 11.03 -11.00 11.43
C PRO A 105 11.56 -10.15 12.59
N ILE A 106 11.99 -8.92 12.30
CA ILE A 106 12.50 -7.99 13.32
C ILE A 106 11.38 -7.58 14.28
N GLU A 107 10.20 -7.25 13.77
CA GLU A 107 9.02 -6.94 14.58
C GLU A 107 8.67 -8.07 15.54
N SER A 108 8.61 -9.31 15.03
CA SER A 108 8.31 -10.50 15.84
C SER A 108 9.35 -10.79 16.91
N ILE A 109 10.63 -10.56 16.63
CA ILE A 109 11.74 -10.83 17.58
C ILE A 109 11.81 -9.74 18.65
N LEU A 110 11.55 -8.49 18.29
CA LEU A 110 11.70 -7.35 19.21
C LEU A 110 10.40 -6.98 19.96
N GLY A 111 9.29 -7.68 19.68
CA GLY A 111 7.99 -7.39 20.31
C GLY A 111 7.49 -5.98 20.00
N MET A 112 7.81 -5.45 18.83
CA MET A 112 7.50 -4.08 18.45
C MET A 112 6.02 -3.93 18.15
N GLN A 113 5.42 -2.86 18.66
CA GLN A 113 4.03 -2.51 18.40
C GLN A 113 3.94 -1.77 17.04
N GLY A 114 3.69 -2.51 15.99
CA GLY A 114 3.52 -1.95 14.65
C GLY A 114 2.55 -2.78 13.83
N ASN A 115 2.08 -2.23 12.72
CA ASN A 115 1.31 -2.95 11.72
C ASN A 115 2.22 -3.30 10.55
N SER A 116 2.42 -4.58 10.32
CA SER A 116 3.29 -5.10 9.26
C SER A 116 2.46 -5.49 8.04
N PHE A 117 2.89 -5.05 6.88
CA PHE A 117 2.20 -5.22 5.61
C PHE A 117 3.13 -5.84 4.57
N MET A 118 2.70 -6.90 3.91
CA MET A 118 3.46 -7.55 2.85
C MET A 118 2.65 -7.59 1.56
N ALA A 119 3.37 -7.48 0.44
CA ALA A 119 2.75 -7.60 -0.87
C ALA A 119 3.73 -8.14 -1.92
N MET A 120 3.15 -8.66 -2.99
CA MET A 120 3.87 -9.08 -4.18
C MET A 120 3.18 -8.48 -5.40
N ASN A 121 3.96 -8.05 -6.37
CA ASN A 121 3.44 -7.70 -7.68
C ASN A 121 4.15 -8.51 -8.78
N ILE A 122 3.45 -8.69 -9.88
CA ILE A 122 3.94 -9.36 -11.06
C ILE A 122 3.61 -8.53 -12.30
N GLY A 123 4.55 -8.43 -13.22
CA GLY A 123 4.36 -7.85 -14.55
C GLY A 123 4.83 -8.83 -15.59
N PHE A 124 3.94 -9.20 -16.50
CA PHE A 124 4.23 -10.13 -17.60
C PHE A 124 3.88 -9.50 -18.93
N ARG A 125 4.81 -9.54 -19.88
CA ARG A 125 4.64 -9.07 -21.26
C ARG A 125 4.53 -10.26 -22.21
N PRO A 126 3.32 -10.76 -22.49
CA PRO A 126 3.13 -11.84 -23.47
C PRO A 126 3.53 -11.40 -24.88
N ALA A 127 3.33 -10.11 -25.19
CA ALA A 127 3.72 -9.47 -26.44
C ALA A 127 4.33 -8.08 -26.18
N THR A 128 5.01 -7.52 -27.15
CA THR A 128 5.68 -6.20 -27.03
C THR A 128 4.75 -5.05 -26.67
N LYS A 129 3.48 -5.14 -27.07
CA LYS A 129 2.46 -4.10 -26.86
C LYS A 129 1.51 -4.41 -25.72
N THR A 130 1.63 -5.55 -25.07
CA THR A 130 0.70 -6.00 -24.02
C THR A 130 1.43 -6.26 -22.71
N LEU A 131 0.90 -5.70 -21.62
CA LEU A 131 1.33 -5.95 -20.26
C LEU A 131 0.16 -6.51 -19.46
N VAL A 132 0.32 -7.70 -18.91
CA VAL A 132 -0.54 -8.26 -17.86
C VAL A 132 0.17 -8.01 -16.53
N TYR A 133 -0.55 -7.55 -15.54
CA TYR A 133 0.02 -7.26 -14.22
C TYR A 133 -0.95 -7.64 -13.12
N GLY A 134 -0.39 -7.92 -11.95
CA GLY A 134 -1.17 -8.25 -10.77
C GLY A 134 -0.46 -7.87 -9.50
N GLN A 135 -1.23 -7.70 -8.42
CA GLN A 135 -0.75 -7.46 -7.06
C GLN A 135 -1.52 -8.36 -6.11
N ILE A 136 -0.83 -8.89 -5.12
CA ILE A 136 -1.42 -9.57 -3.97
C ILE A 136 -0.87 -8.91 -2.73
N ILE A 137 -1.76 -8.57 -1.82
CA ILE A 137 -1.44 -7.95 -0.55
C ILE A 137 -1.89 -8.84 0.59
N MET A 138 -1.12 -8.86 1.65
CA MET A 138 -1.36 -9.62 2.86
C MET A 138 -1.07 -8.73 4.07
N ASP A 139 -2.11 -8.51 4.86
CA ASP A 139 -2.08 -7.79 6.13
C ASP A 139 -2.54 -8.79 7.20
N GLU A 140 -1.67 -9.22 8.11
CA GLU A 140 -1.93 -10.25 9.11
C GLU A 140 -2.43 -11.60 8.51
N PHE A 141 -1.58 -12.30 7.78
CA PHE A 141 -1.94 -13.60 7.18
C PHE A 141 -1.48 -14.78 8.04
N HIS A 142 -2.45 -15.48 8.65
CA HIS A 142 -2.23 -16.73 9.38
C HIS A 142 -2.39 -17.93 8.43
N TYR A 143 -1.31 -18.33 7.73
CA TYR A 143 -1.34 -19.37 6.70
C TYR A 143 -1.93 -20.72 7.18
N ARG A 144 -1.70 -21.11 8.45
CA ARG A 144 -2.27 -22.35 9.02
C ARG A 144 -3.78 -22.29 9.11
N LYS A 145 -4.34 -21.16 9.54
CA LYS A 145 -5.79 -20.96 9.66
C LYS A 145 -6.43 -20.79 8.27
N ALA A 146 -5.78 -20.13 7.33
CA ALA A 146 -6.30 -19.90 5.98
C ALA A 146 -6.44 -21.20 5.16
N LEU A 147 -5.53 -22.17 5.35
CA LEU A 147 -5.54 -23.44 4.63
C LEU A 147 -6.42 -24.51 5.28
N ILE A 148 -6.62 -24.47 6.59
CA ILE A 148 -7.29 -25.53 7.36
C ILE A 148 -8.72 -25.15 7.72
N SER A 149 -8.98 -23.88 8.02
CA SER A 149 -10.31 -23.38 8.43
C SER A 149 -11.01 -22.70 7.26
N ARG A 150 -12.00 -23.35 6.66
CA ARG A 150 -12.90 -22.77 5.64
C ARG A 150 -13.93 -21.78 6.23
N ASN A 151 -13.93 -21.57 7.52
CA ASN A 151 -14.80 -20.62 8.20
C ASN A 151 -14.27 -19.21 7.93
N GLY A 152 -14.93 -18.41 7.13
CA GLY A 152 -14.57 -17.08 6.66
C GLY A 152 -14.18 -16.10 7.77
N GLU A 153 -13.12 -16.44 8.49
CA GLU A 153 -12.62 -15.67 9.62
C GLU A 153 -12.15 -14.28 9.16
N TRP A 154 -12.60 -13.28 9.86
CA TRP A 154 -12.24 -11.86 9.65
C TRP A 154 -10.72 -11.60 9.72
N GLU A 155 -9.96 -12.52 10.32
CA GLU A 155 -8.51 -12.46 10.47
C GLU A 155 -7.73 -12.58 9.15
N ASN A 156 -8.34 -13.08 8.07
CA ASN A 156 -7.69 -13.20 6.76
C ASN A 156 -7.81 -11.90 5.96
N LYS A 157 -6.93 -10.97 6.23
CA LYS A 157 -6.86 -9.67 5.57
C LYS A 157 -5.99 -9.76 4.32
N PHE A 158 -6.60 -9.80 3.15
CA PHE A 158 -5.89 -9.80 1.88
C PHE A 158 -6.61 -8.97 0.80
N GLY A 159 -5.88 -8.59 -0.21
CA GLY A 159 -6.41 -7.99 -1.43
C GLY A 159 -5.67 -8.49 -2.66
N ALA A 160 -6.33 -8.39 -3.81
CA ALA A 160 -5.77 -8.78 -5.09
C ALA A 160 -6.16 -7.80 -6.19
N GLN A 161 -5.25 -7.62 -7.13
CA GLN A 161 -5.42 -6.84 -8.35
C GLN A 161 -4.98 -7.67 -9.53
N LEU A 162 -5.72 -7.60 -10.62
CA LEU A 162 -5.32 -8.13 -11.91
C LEU A 162 -5.69 -7.12 -12.98
N GLY A 163 -4.77 -6.85 -13.89
CA GLY A 163 -5.01 -5.92 -14.97
C GLY A 163 -4.25 -6.26 -16.24
N VAL A 164 -4.73 -5.69 -17.33
CA VAL A 164 -4.09 -5.75 -18.64
C VAL A 164 -4.01 -4.35 -19.24
N LYS A 165 -2.86 -4.02 -19.82
CA LYS A 165 -2.65 -2.82 -20.65
C LYS A 165 -2.24 -3.23 -22.05
N HIS A 166 -2.85 -2.62 -23.02
CA HIS A 166 -2.49 -2.81 -24.42
C HIS A 166 -2.21 -1.46 -25.09
N PHE A 167 -1.11 -1.38 -25.79
CA PHE A 167 -0.67 -0.17 -26.49
C PHE A 167 -0.68 -0.43 -27.99
N GLU A 168 -1.26 0.48 -28.76
CA GLU A 168 -1.24 0.39 -30.21
C GLU A 168 -0.79 1.71 -30.83
N ARG A 169 -0.10 1.61 -31.95
CA ARG A 169 0.33 2.76 -32.75
C ARG A 169 0.09 2.49 -34.23
N LEU A 170 -0.76 3.31 -34.84
CA LEU A 170 -1.13 3.27 -36.25
C LEU A 170 -0.77 4.63 -36.87
N GLY A 171 0.38 4.71 -37.50
CA GLY A 171 0.89 5.95 -38.08
C GLY A 171 1.07 7.06 -37.03
N LYS A 172 0.29 8.14 -37.16
CA LYS A 172 0.30 9.28 -36.24
C LYS A 172 -0.62 9.08 -35.01
N MET A 173 -1.43 8.03 -34.99
CA MET A 173 -2.31 7.71 -33.90
C MET A 173 -1.63 6.76 -32.92
N HIS A 174 -1.75 7.04 -31.63
CA HIS A 174 -1.41 6.12 -30.55
C HIS A 174 -2.62 5.90 -29.66
N SER A 175 -2.74 4.71 -29.12
CA SER A 175 -3.81 4.37 -28.18
C SER A 175 -3.31 3.46 -27.08
N MET A 176 -3.93 3.58 -25.91
CA MET A 176 -3.72 2.70 -24.76
C MET A 176 -5.09 2.28 -24.24
N PHE A 177 -5.23 1.00 -23.96
CA PHE A 177 -6.39 0.41 -23.31
C PHE A 177 -5.92 -0.28 -22.03
N GLN A 178 -6.65 -0.05 -20.95
CA GLN A 178 -6.42 -0.73 -19.67
C GLN A 178 -7.76 -1.24 -19.14
N LEU A 179 -7.74 -2.49 -18.68
CA LEU A 179 -8.80 -3.09 -17.90
C LEU A 179 -8.17 -3.64 -16.63
N GLU A 180 -8.78 -3.34 -15.48
CA GLU A 180 -8.25 -3.72 -14.17
C GLU A 180 -9.39 -4.12 -13.24
N GLY A 181 -9.21 -5.21 -12.51
CA GLY A 181 -10.07 -5.65 -11.42
C GLY A 181 -9.33 -5.61 -10.10
N ASN A 182 -9.96 -5.04 -9.09
CA ASN A 182 -9.46 -4.93 -7.73
C ASN A 182 -10.43 -5.56 -6.74
N VAL A 183 -9.91 -6.28 -5.76
CA VAL A 183 -10.66 -6.77 -4.61
C VAL A 183 -9.84 -6.56 -3.35
N VAL A 184 -10.44 -5.96 -2.34
CA VAL A 184 -9.82 -5.78 -1.04
C VAL A 184 -10.84 -6.19 0.02
N ARG A 185 -10.45 -7.14 0.87
CA ARG A 185 -11.32 -7.63 1.95
C ARG A 185 -11.51 -6.57 3.05
N PRO A 186 -12.55 -6.74 3.89
CA PRO A 186 -12.73 -5.94 5.09
C PRO A 186 -11.48 -5.95 5.99
N PHE A 187 -11.24 -4.85 6.68
CA PHE A 187 -10.16 -4.65 7.66
C PHE A 187 -8.72 -4.71 7.13
N VAL A 188 -8.51 -4.92 5.82
CA VAL A 188 -7.21 -4.69 5.18
C VAL A 188 -6.82 -3.23 5.38
N TYR A 189 -5.55 -2.95 5.64
CA TYR A 189 -4.99 -1.63 5.96
C TYR A 189 -5.36 -1.07 7.34
N SER A 190 -6.23 -1.74 8.08
CA SER A 190 -6.64 -1.32 9.43
C SER A 190 -5.92 -2.11 10.52
N HIS A 191 -5.74 -1.47 11.66
CA HIS A 191 -5.18 -2.06 12.86
C HIS A 191 -6.07 -1.68 14.06
N TRP A 192 -5.97 -2.41 15.16
CA TRP A 192 -6.72 -2.11 16.40
C TRP A 192 -6.44 -0.68 16.91
N SER A 193 -5.27 -0.13 16.64
CA SER A 193 -4.93 1.27 16.89
C SER A 193 -4.88 2.07 15.58
N THR A 194 -5.57 3.20 15.51
CA THR A 194 -5.57 4.08 14.32
C THR A 194 -4.18 4.62 14.01
N SER A 195 -3.32 4.79 15.04
CA SER A 195 -1.93 5.22 14.87
C SER A 195 -1.05 4.18 14.16
N SER A 196 -1.52 2.94 14.00
CA SER A 196 -0.85 1.89 13.24
C SER A 196 -1.56 1.55 11.93
N ASN A 197 -2.67 2.23 11.59
CA ASN A 197 -3.34 2.04 10.31
C ASN A 197 -2.44 2.44 9.14
N TYR A 198 -2.59 1.75 8.01
CA TYR A 198 -1.85 1.96 6.77
C TYR A 198 -2.39 3.19 6.01
N GLY A 199 -2.07 4.38 6.51
CA GLY A 199 -2.56 5.65 5.95
C GLY A 199 -1.91 6.89 6.56
N HIS A 200 -2.16 8.04 5.94
CA HIS A 200 -1.67 9.36 6.32
C HIS A 200 -2.81 10.38 6.22
N MET A 201 -3.03 11.20 7.27
CA MET A 201 -4.06 12.25 7.30
C MET A 201 -5.46 11.74 6.89
N GLY A 202 -5.84 10.55 7.36
CA GLY A 202 -7.14 9.93 7.01
C GLY A 202 -7.22 9.32 5.61
N GLN A 203 -6.14 9.35 4.83
CA GLN A 203 -6.06 8.78 3.49
C GLN A 203 -5.26 7.49 3.50
N SER A 204 -5.72 6.47 2.76
CA SER A 204 -5.00 5.21 2.62
C SER A 204 -3.68 5.39 1.85
N PHE A 205 -2.62 4.73 2.28
CA PHE A 205 -1.39 4.63 1.48
C PHE A 205 -1.56 3.79 0.22
N ALA A 206 -2.57 2.94 0.19
CA ALA A 206 -2.82 2.03 -0.91
C ALA A 206 -3.93 2.54 -1.84
N HIS A 207 -5.05 1.85 -1.89
CA HIS A 207 -6.15 2.22 -2.76
C HIS A 207 -6.98 3.36 -2.17
N PRO A 208 -7.42 4.37 -2.96
CA PRO A 208 -8.22 5.48 -2.45
C PRO A 208 -9.54 5.07 -1.77
N MET A 209 -10.13 3.94 -2.18
CA MET A 209 -11.34 3.39 -1.56
C MET A 209 -11.08 2.71 -0.22
N GLY A 210 -9.80 2.56 0.20
CA GLY A 210 -9.44 1.84 1.42
C GLY A 210 -9.65 0.34 1.29
N ALA A 211 -10.45 -0.24 2.19
CA ALA A 211 -10.75 -1.67 2.25
C ALA A 211 -12.23 -1.97 1.95
N ASN A 212 -12.60 -3.26 1.90
CA ASN A 212 -13.96 -3.76 1.75
C ASN A 212 -14.64 -3.32 0.44
N PHE A 213 -13.98 -3.57 -0.68
CA PHE A 213 -14.53 -3.22 -1.99
C PHE A 213 -14.15 -4.22 -3.09
N TYR A 214 -14.97 -4.20 -4.15
CA TYR A 214 -14.69 -4.74 -5.48
C TYR A 214 -14.74 -3.60 -6.47
N GLU A 215 -13.78 -3.54 -7.39
CA GLU A 215 -13.70 -2.50 -8.42
C GLU A 215 -13.35 -3.11 -9.76
N ILE A 216 -13.99 -2.62 -10.82
CA ILE A 216 -13.58 -2.80 -12.20
C ILE A 216 -13.32 -1.42 -12.79
N LEU A 217 -12.12 -1.24 -13.34
CA LEU A 217 -11.67 -0.01 -13.95
C LEU A 217 -11.34 -0.24 -15.42
N GLY A 218 -11.96 0.54 -16.30
CA GLY A 218 -11.60 0.67 -17.70
C GLY A 218 -11.00 2.04 -17.98
N LEU A 219 -9.87 2.09 -18.66
CA LEU A 219 -9.22 3.33 -19.11
C LEU A 219 -8.83 3.20 -20.56
N THR A 220 -9.13 4.22 -21.33
CA THR A 220 -8.68 4.34 -22.71
C THR A 220 -8.05 5.70 -22.94
N ASP A 221 -7.00 5.74 -23.71
CA ASP A 221 -6.30 6.95 -24.10
C ASP A 221 -6.01 6.91 -25.61
N TRP A 222 -6.34 7.98 -26.34
CA TRP A 222 -6.10 8.10 -27.77
C TRP A 222 -5.46 9.43 -28.06
N GLY A 223 -4.35 9.42 -28.77
CA GLY A 223 -3.70 10.61 -29.28
C GLY A 223 -3.60 10.60 -30.79
N ILE A 224 -3.93 11.72 -31.41
CA ILE A 224 -3.77 11.95 -32.85
C ILE A 224 -3.25 13.36 -33.10
N GLY A 225 -2.03 13.46 -33.62
CA GLY A 225 -1.37 14.75 -33.77
C GLY A 225 -1.22 15.49 -32.45
N ARG A 226 -1.87 16.67 -32.33
CA ARG A 226 -1.88 17.49 -31.10
C ARG A 226 -3.05 17.20 -30.13
N TRP A 227 -3.94 16.31 -30.52
CA TRP A 227 -5.13 16.00 -29.75
C TRP A 227 -4.91 14.74 -28.91
N ASN A 228 -5.33 14.78 -27.67
CA ASN A 228 -5.36 13.62 -26.76
C ASN A 228 -6.72 13.52 -26.11
N PHE A 229 -7.31 12.32 -26.10
CA PHE A 229 -8.61 12.02 -25.54
C PHE A 229 -8.45 10.87 -24.55
N GLN A 230 -8.97 11.04 -23.35
CA GLN A 230 -8.97 10.01 -22.32
C GLN A 230 -10.38 9.76 -21.83
N ALA A 231 -10.76 8.48 -21.69
CA ALA A 231 -11.98 8.06 -21.05
C ALA A 231 -11.66 7.07 -19.95
N LYS A 232 -12.23 7.30 -18.76
CA LYS A 232 -12.08 6.42 -17.59
C LYS A 232 -13.48 6.05 -17.08
N SER A 233 -13.70 4.74 -16.89
CA SER A 233 -14.93 4.19 -16.30
C SER A 233 -14.55 3.36 -15.08
N ILE A 234 -15.30 3.54 -14.00
CA ILE A 234 -15.12 2.79 -12.75
C ILE A 234 -16.49 2.28 -12.32
N TYR A 235 -16.56 0.98 -12.05
CA TYR A 235 -17.65 0.36 -11.35
C TYR A 235 -17.14 -0.22 -10.05
N ALA A 236 -17.72 0.17 -8.92
CA ALA A 236 -17.30 -0.30 -7.61
C ALA A 236 -18.47 -0.67 -6.71
N LEU A 237 -18.28 -1.74 -5.96
CA LEU A 237 -19.16 -2.18 -4.87
C LEU A 237 -18.36 -2.03 -3.57
N ILE A 238 -18.84 -1.17 -2.68
CA ILE A 238 -18.19 -0.90 -1.40
C ILE A 238 -19.08 -1.47 -0.30
N GLY A 239 -18.53 -2.37 0.52
CA GLY A 239 -19.20 -2.86 1.69
C GLY A 239 -19.28 -1.77 2.75
N LYS A 240 -20.46 -1.62 3.37
CA LYS A 240 -20.65 -0.74 4.52
C LYS A 240 -20.52 -1.58 5.79
N ASP A 241 -19.86 -1.05 6.81
CA ASP A 241 -19.95 -1.61 8.14
C ASP A 241 -21.41 -1.50 8.59
N SER A 242 -22.01 -2.64 8.95
CA SER A 242 -23.32 -2.59 9.59
C SER A 242 -23.13 -1.94 10.95
N SER A 243 -23.47 -0.67 11.10
CA SER A 243 -23.66 -0.07 12.41
C SER A 243 -24.77 -0.87 13.08
N LYS A 244 -24.40 -1.79 13.96
CA LYS A 244 -25.33 -2.30 14.96
C LYS A 244 -25.60 -1.12 15.90
N ASN A 245 -26.77 -0.49 15.74
CA ASN A 245 -27.37 0.35 16.77
C ASN A 245 -27.52 -0.45 18.05
#